data_409013845804162b8fff7d5405eb2a05
#
_entry.id   409013845804162b8fff7d5405eb2a05
#
_cell.length_a   1.000
_cell.length_b   1.000
_cell.length_c   1.000
_cell.angle_alpha   90.00
_cell.angle_beta   90.00
_cell.angle_gamma   90.00
#
_symmetry.space_group_name_H-M   'P 1'
#
loop_
_entity.id
_entity.type
_entity.pdbx_description
1 polymer ?
#
loop_
_entity_poly.entity_id
_entity_poly.type
_entity_poly.pdbx_seq_one_letter_code
_entity_poly.pdbx_strand_id
1 'polypeptide(L)'
;MLHRYVLVEILKLRRSLALLLCLAAPACVAILVTVMALDRETPVPMGTLGIQAAALWAFAMMPLSITALSVLMAQMEHGPRSWDHILTLPGARPRVYLAKALVMLGLLAAMQLLLFVLLNLAAPLIASLHAVTGKFDAGAVGGTLARMGVAAVLVCMLQLWVALRFRSFVPPLILGIGGTFAAIAATSARQGAFFPWLMSVNMLASDERSQLIAITLGGAGGLVALAAMLVHLSRREAAA
;
A
#
# COMPACT_ATOMS: atom_id res chain seq x y z
N MET A 1 -6.85 -2.26 -25.86
CA MET A 1 -6.60 -3.67 -25.48
C MET A 1 -6.22 -3.85 -24.00
N LEU A 2 -5.34 -3.02 -23.41
CA LEU A 2 -4.95 -3.12 -21.98
C LEU A 2 -6.14 -3.08 -21.00
N HIS A 3 -7.14 -2.23 -21.27
CA HIS A 3 -8.35 -2.10 -20.43
C HIS A 3 -9.08 -3.43 -20.19
N ARG A 4 -9.08 -4.35 -21.18
CA ARG A 4 -9.70 -5.68 -21.04
C ARG A 4 -8.96 -6.54 -20.01
N TYR A 5 -7.62 -6.50 -19.99
CA TYR A 5 -6.81 -7.19 -18.99
C TYR A 5 -7.04 -6.62 -17.59
N VAL A 6 -7.09 -5.29 -17.46
CA VAL A 6 -7.40 -4.63 -16.18
C VAL A 6 -8.80 -5.02 -15.71
N LEU A 7 -9.80 -5.03 -16.59
CA LEU A 7 -11.16 -5.43 -16.24
C LEU A 7 -11.22 -6.88 -15.75
N VAL A 8 -10.53 -7.81 -16.43
CA VAL A 8 -10.46 -9.21 -15.99
C VAL A 8 -9.81 -9.33 -14.61
N GLU A 9 -8.73 -8.61 -14.35
CA GLU A 9 -8.08 -8.60 -13.02
C GLU A 9 -9.03 -8.04 -11.94
N ILE A 10 -9.77 -6.97 -12.22
CA ILE A 10 -10.78 -6.43 -11.30
C ILE A 10 -11.91 -7.44 -11.05
N LEU A 11 -12.37 -8.14 -12.08
CA LEU A 11 -13.42 -9.15 -11.93
C LEU A 11 -12.97 -10.35 -11.08
N LYS A 12 -11.69 -10.74 -11.17
CA LYS A 12 -11.11 -11.79 -10.30
C LYS A 12 -11.11 -11.40 -8.81
N LEU A 13 -10.95 -10.10 -8.52
CA LEU A 13 -10.98 -9.60 -7.15
C LEU A 13 -12.39 -9.65 -6.55
N ARG A 14 -13.42 -9.70 -7.37
CA ARG A 14 -14.80 -9.76 -6.91
C ARG A 14 -15.04 -11.04 -6.12
N ARG A 15 -15.49 -10.90 -4.88
CA ARG A 15 -15.65 -11.99 -3.88
C ARG A 15 -14.34 -12.59 -3.38
N SER A 16 -13.21 -11.88 -3.51
CA SER A 16 -11.93 -12.31 -2.97
C SER A 16 -11.63 -11.68 -1.62
N LEU A 17 -10.75 -12.33 -0.85
CA LEU A 17 -10.20 -11.78 0.40
C LEU A 17 -9.46 -10.46 0.17
N ALA A 18 -9.01 -10.17 -1.05
CA ALA A 18 -8.33 -8.91 -1.37
C ALA A 18 -9.24 -7.69 -1.19
N LEU A 19 -10.52 -7.76 -1.61
CA LEU A 19 -11.48 -6.68 -1.38
C LEU A 19 -11.81 -6.51 0.11
N LEU A 20 -11.96 -7.62 0.84
CA LEU A 20 -12.17 -7.56 2.27
C LEU A 20 -11.01 -6.85 2.98
N LEU A 21 -9.77 -7.19 2.61
CA LEU A 21 -8.58 -6.54 3.15
C LEU A 21 -8.54 -5.04 2.83
N CYS A 22 -8.90 -4.65 1.60
CA CYS A 22 -8.94 -3.24 1.21
C CYS A 22 -9.95 -2.41 2.03
N LEU A 23 -11.01 -3.04 2.52
CA LEU A 23 -11.98 -2.39 3.41
C LEU A 23 -11.53 -2.47 4.88
N ALA A 24 -11.09 -3.64 5.33
CA ALA A 24 -10.80 -3.91 6.73
C ALA A 24 -9.59 -3.15 7.25
N ALA A 25 -8.49 -3.04 6.47
CA ALA A 25 -7.27 -2.42 6.95
C ALA A 25 -7.42 -0.90 7.21
N PRO A 26 -7.97 -0.07 6.28
CA PRO A 26 -8.25 1.33 6.58
C PRO A 26 -9.30 1.52 7.67
N ALA A 27 -10.33 0.66 7.70
CA ALA A 27 -11.36 0.71 8.75
C ALA A 27 -10.77 0.41 10.14
N CYS A 28 -9.89 -0.57 10.24
CA CYS A 28 -9.20 -0.91 11.48
C CYS A 28 -8.40 0.30 12.02
N VAL A 29 -7.65 1.01 11.15
CA VAL A 29 -6.92 2.22 11.54
C VAL A 29 -7.87 3.32 12.01
N ALA A 30 -8.93 3.59 11.28
CA ALA A 30 -9.89 4.64 11.62
C ALA A 30 -10.61 4.32 12.94
N ILE A 31 -11.04 3.08 13.14
CA ILE A 31 -11.69 2.63 14.40
C ILE A 31 -10.69 2.75 15.55
N LEU A 32 -9.48 2.25 15.39
CA LEU A 32 -8.48 2.26 16.46
C LEU A 32 -8.15 3.70 16.90
N VAL A 33 -7.91 4.60 15.96
CA VAL A 33 -7.63 6.01 16.26
C VAL A 33 -8.83 6.70 16.92
N THR A 34 -10.06 6.35 16.49
CA THR A 34 -11.29 6.88 17.09
C THR A 34 -11.44 6.38 18.53
N VAL A 35 -11.26 5.09 18.78
CA VAL A 35 -11.32 4.52 20.12
C VAL A 35 -10.25 5.14 21.03
N MET A 36 -9.01 5.25 20.56
CA MET A 36 -7.92 5.90 21.30
C MET A 36 -8.20 7.38 21.60
N ALA A 37 -8.94 8.06 20.72
CA ALA A 37 -9.33 9.45 20.95
C ALA A 37 -10.42 9.55 22.02
N LEU A 38 -11.40 8.68 22.00
CA LEU A 38 -12.54 8.66 22.96
C LEU A 38 -12.15 8.15 24.36
N ASP A 39 -11.10 7.35 24.46
CA ASP A 39 -10.58 6.82 25.75
C ASP A 39 -9.67 7.82 26.49
N ARG A 40 -9.45 9.01 25.95
CA ARG A 40 -8.62 10.03 26.60
C ARG A 40 -9.37 10.73 27.72
N GLU A 41 -8.71 10.96 28.85
CA GLU A 41 -9.21 11.81 29.93
C GLU A 41 -9.11 13.31 29.61
N THR A 42 -8.25 13.68 28.66
CA THR A 42 -7.97 15.07 28.26
C THR A 42 -8.60 15.40 26.92
N PRO A 43 -8.95 16.68 26.63
CA PRO A 43 -9.50 17.07 25.35
C PRO A 43 -8.64 16.62 24.18
N VAL A 44 -9.28 16.08 23.11
CA VAL A 44 -8.59 15.52 21.95
C VAL A 44 -8.04 16.64 21.06
N PRO A 45 -6.72 16.68 20.81
CA PRO A 45 -6.16 17.66 19.88
C PRO A 45 -6.42 17.22 18.44
N MET A 46 -7.45 17.79 17.81
CA MET A 46 -7.90 17.42 16.46
C MET A 46 -6.82 17.58 15.38
N GLY A 47 -5.87 18.51 15.57
CA GLY A 47 -4.75 18.69 14.63
C GLY A 47 -3.79 17.49 14.58
N THR A 48 -3.73 16.65 15.62
CA THR A 48 -2.85 15.48 15.66
C THR A 48 -3.54 14.17 15.25
N LEU A 49 -4.88 14.15 15.18
CA LEU A 49 -5.65 12.95 14.85
C LEU A 49 -5.23 12.34 13.50
N GLY A 50 -5.10 13.19 12.48
CA GLY A 50 -4.66 12.76 11.16
C GLY A 50 -3.24 12.24 11.12
N ILE A 51 -2.32 12.84 11.89
CA ILE A 51 -0.92 12.41 11.99
C ILE A 51 -0.83 11.05 12.67
N GLN A 52 -1.58 10.82 13.74
CA GLN A 52 -1.64 9.53 14.44
C GLN A 52 -2.16 8.42 13.54
N ALA A 53 -3.24 8.69 12.80
CA ALA A 53 -3.78 7.74 11.83
C ALA A 53 -2.79 7.45 10.69
N ALA A 54 -2.15 8.48 10.13
CA ALA A 54 -1.16 8.35 9.08
C ALA A 54 0.08 7.58 9.56
N ALA A 55 0.52 7.78 10.80
CA ALA A 55 1.62 7.02 11.39
C ALA A 55 1.28 5.53 11.51
N LEU A 56 0.14 5.19 12.12
CA LEU A 56 -0.31 3.80 12.25
C LEU A 56 -0.47 3.13 10.88
N TRP A 57 -0.99 3.87 9.91
CA TRP A 57 -1.14 3.43 8.54
C TRP A 57 0.21 3.13 7.89
N ALA A 58 1.13 4.09 7.91
CA ALA A 58 2.42 4.00 7.22
C ALA A 58 3.38 2.97 7.84
N PHE A 59 3.42 2.87 9.19
CA PHE A 59 4.34 1.95 9.86
C PHE A 59 3.94 0.48 9.75
N ALA A 60 2.65 0.17 9.79
CA ALA A 60 2.20 -1.21 9.90
C ALA A 60 1.14 -1.58 8.86
N MET A 61 -0.02 -0.92 8.85
CA MET A 61 -1.18 -1.40 8.11
C MET A 61 -0.98 -1.36 6.60
N MET A 62 -0.37 -0.30 6.07
CA MET A 62 -0.13 -0.18 4.63
C MET A 62 0.89 -1.18 4.11
N PRO A 63 2.11 -1.33 4.66
CA PRO A 63 3.07 -2.31 4.15
C PRO A 63 2.59 -3.76 4.33
N LEU A 64 1.90 -4.09 5.42
CA LEU A 64 1.30 -5.41 5.60
C LEU A 64 0.16 -5.67 4.62
N SER A 65 -0.66 -4.65 4.33
CA SER A 65 -1.71 -4.74 3.31
C SER A 65 -1.14 -4.93 1.90
N ILE A 66 -0.09 -4.20 1.54
CA ILE A 66 0.63 -4.37 0.27
C ILE A 66 1.16 -5.80 0.17
N THR A 67 1.73 -6.32 1.25
CA THR A 67 2.24 -7.71 1.32
C THR A 67 1.13 -8.72 1.08
N ALA A 68 0.04 -8.62 1.83
CA ALA A 68 -1.08 -9.54 1.73
C ALA A 68 -1.77 -9.45 0.36
N LEU A 69 -2.00 -8.24 -0.18
CA LEU A 69 -2.59 -8.04 -1.50
C LEU A 69 -1.72 -8.65 -2.60
N SER A 70 -0.41 -8.43 -2.58
CA SER A 70 0.51 -8.98 -3.58
C SER A 70 0.49 -10.50 -3.59
N VAL A 71 0.47 -11.12 -2.40
CA VAL A 71 0.36 -12.58 -2.24
C VAL A 71 -0.98 -13.09 -2.76
N LEU A 72 -2.10 -12.47 -2.36
CA LEU A 72 -3.44 -12.87 -2.81
C LEU A 72 -3.57 -12.77 -4.33
N MET A 73 -3.10 -11.67 -4.94
CA MET A 73 -3.14 -11.48 -6.38
C MET A 73 -2.26 -12.49 -7.15
N ALA A 74 -1.13 -12.90 -6.58
CA ALA A 74 -0.27 -13.91 -7.18
C ALA A 74 -0.88 -15.32 -7.04
N GLN A 75 -1.47 -15.64 -5.88
CA GLN A 75 -2.07 -16.95 -5.62
C GLN A 75 -3.32 -17.21 -6.47
N MET A 76 -4.03 -16.17 -6.93
CA MET A 76 -5.13 -16.34 -7.89
C MET A 76 -4.69 -17.01 -9.19
N GLU A 77 -3.41 -16.87 -9.58
CA GLU A 77 -2.85 -17.50 -10.78
C GLU A 77 -2.04 -18.76 -10.47
N HIS A 78 -1.30 -18.76 -9.37
CA HIS A 78 -0.45 -19.89 -9.00
C HIS A 78 -1.27 -21.10 -8.52
N GLY A 79 -2.39 -20.86 -7.80
CA GLY A 79 -3.26 -21.92 -7.29
C GLY A 79 -3.86 -22.79 -8.39
N PRO A 80 -4.64 -22.23 -9.33
CA PRO A 80 -5.28 -23.00 -10.40
C PRO A 80 -4.37 -23.30 -11.59
N ARG A 81 -3.06 -23.02 -11.53
CA ARG A 81 -2.10 -23.14 -12.66
C ARG A 81 -2.56 -22.42 -13.93
N SER A 82 -3.30 -21.32 -13.78
CA SER A 82 -3.86 -20.57 -14.90
C SER A 82 -2.80 -19.90 -15.78
N TRP A 83 -1.55 -19.83 -15.33
CA TRP A 83 -0.43 -19.34 -16.13
C TRP A 83 -0.28 -20.10 -17.46
N ASP A 84 -0.47 -21.41 -17.45
CA ASP A 84 -0.33 -22.22 -18.66
C ASP A 84 -1.29 -21.79 -19.78
N HIS A 85 -2.51 -21.35 -19.43
CA HIS A 85 -3.48 -20.79 -20.38
C HIS A 85 -3.21 -19.34 -20.75
N ILE A 86 -2.81 -18.50 -19.78
CA ILE A 86 -2.56 -17.07 -20.02
C ILE A 86 -1.35 -16.87 -20.94
N LEU A 87 -0.34 -17.72 -20.81
CA LEU A 87 0.91 -17.63 -21.55
C LEU A 87 0.82 -18.14 -23.00
N THR A 88 -0.19 -18.95 -23.34
CA THR A 88 -0.46 -19.39 -24.73
C THR A 88 -1.07 -18.30 -25.58
N LEU A 89 -1.58 -17.21 -24.98
CA LEU A 89 -2.17 -16.11 -25.73
C LEU A 89 -1.07 -15.23 -26.37
N PRO A 90 -1.07 -15.05 -27.71
CA PRO A 90 -0.04 -14.29 -28.40
C PRO A 90 -0.01 -12.82 -27.96
N GLY A 91 1.17 -12.33 -27.56
CA GLY A 91 1.42 -10.94 -27.22
C GLY A 91 0.89 -10.47 -25.85
N ALA A 92 0.42 -11.39 -24.99
CA ALA A 92 -0.27 -11.04 -23.75
C ALA A 92 0.63 -10.77 -22.54
N ARG A 93 1.82 -11.39 -22.49
CA ARG A 93 2.67 -11.48 -21.27
C ARG A 93 2.91 -10.16 -20.53
N PRO A 94 3.56 -9.13 -21.12
CA PRO A 94 3.83 -7.89 -20.39
C PRO A 94 2.53 -7.13 -20.04
N ARG A 95 1.46 -7.30 -20.83
CA ARG A 95 0.18 -6.64 -20.58
C ARG A 95 -0.55 -7.21 -19.37
N VAL A 96 -0.42 -8.51 -19.10
CA VAL A 96 -0.99 -9.15 -17.90
C VAL A 96 -0.30 -8.63 -16.65
N TYR A 97 1.04 -8.60 -16.62
CA TYR A 97 1.80 -8.07 -15.49
C TYR A 97 1.54 -6.59 -15.26
N LEU A 98 1.46 -5.80 -16.36
CA LEU A 98 1.10 -4.39 -16.26
C LEU A 98 -0.31 -4.20 -15.71
N ALA A 99 -1.29 -5.00 -16.14
CA ALA A 99 -2.64 -4.95 -15.63
C ALA A 99 -2.69 -5.26 -14.12
N LYS A 100 -1.95 -6.27 -13.64
CA LYS A 100 -1.83 -6.57 -12.22
C LYS A 100 -1.20 -5.42 -11.43
N ALA A 101 -0.15 -4.80 -11.94
CA ALA A 101 0.48 -3.64 -11.32
C ALA A 101 -0.49 -2.45 -11.22
N LEU A 102 -1.23 -2.16 -12.30
CA LEU A 102 -2.22 -1.07 -12.30
C LEU A 102 -3.37 -1.34 -11.32
N VAL A 103 -3.86 -2.58 -11.25
CA VAL A 103 -4.89 -2.97 -10.28
C VAL A 103 -4.37 -2.86 -8.86
N MET A 104 -3.14 -3.29 -8.58
CA MET A 104 -2.51 -3.17 -7.27
C MET A 104 -2.37 -1.71 -6.83
N LEU A 105 -1.92 -0.82 -7.72
CA LEU A 105 -1.86 0.61 -7.46
C LEU A 105 -3.24 1.23 -7.26
N GLY A 106 -4.23 0.80 -8.03
CA GLY A 106 -5.63 1.21 -7.87
C GLY A 106 -6.21 0.80 -6.51
N LEU A 107 -5.92 -0.42 -6.04
CA LEU A 107 -6.31 -0.88 -4.72
C LEU A 107 -5.62 -0.09 -3.60
N LEU A 108 -4.32 0.19 -3.74
CA LEU A 108 -3.61 1.05 -2.79
C LEU A 108 -4.24 2.45 -2.72
N ALA A 109 -4.53 3.06 -3.87
CA ALA A 109 -5.18 4.37 -3.93
C ALA A 109 -6.60 4.33 -3.31
N ALA A 110 -7.37 3.26 -3.56
CA ALA A 110 -8.68 3.07 -2.96
C ALA A 110 -8.62 2.95 -1.44
N MET A 111 -7.62 2.24 -0.89
CA MET A 111 -7.39 2.14 0.56
C MET A 111 -7.03 3.49 1.18
N GLN A 112 -6.18 4.29 0.52
CA GLN A 112 -5.83 5.65 0.95
C GLN A 112 -7.06 6.56 0.97
N LEU A 113 -7.87 6.51 -0.09
CA LEU A 113 -9.11 7.27 -0.19
C LEU A 113 -10.11 6.85 0.89
N LEU A 114 -10.27 5.54 1.11
CA LEU A 114 -11.17 5.02 2.15
C LEU A 114 -10.72 5.49 3.54
N LEU A 115 -9.42 5.40 3.85
CA LEU A 115 -8.91 5.91 5.12
C LEU A 115 -9.19 7.42 5.28
N PHE A 116 -8.95 8.19 4.23
CA PHE A 116 -9.25 9.62 4.21
C PHE A 116 -10.74 9.89 4.51
N VAL A 117 -11.66 9.20 3.83
CA VAL A 117 -13.10 9.35 4.06
C VAL A 117 -13.48 8.96 5.49
N LEU A 118 -12.98 7.85 6.00
CA LEU A 118 -13.28 7.39 7.35
C LEU A 118 -12.77 8.36 8.42
N LEU A 119 -11.60 8.97 8.25
CA LEU A 119 -11.08 9.99 9.17
C LEU A 119 -11.92 11.28 9.14
N ASN A 120 -12.41 11.68 7.97
CA ASN A 120 -13.31 12.83 7.85
C ASN A 120 -14.69 12.57 8.49
N LEU A 121 -15.13 11.32 8.57
CA LEU A 121 -16.35 10.93 9.30
C LEU A 121 -16.08 10.78 10.81
N ALA A 122 -14.91 10.29 11.18
CA ALA A 122 -14.52 10.11 12.57
C ALA A 122 -14.33 11.46 13.32
N ALA A 123 -13.76 12.46 12.65
CA ALA A 123 -13.48 13.75 13.27
C ALA A 123 -14.74 14.45 13.86
N PRO A 124 -15.85 14.64 13.13
CA PRO A 124 -17.07 15.21 13.71
C PRO A 124 -17.73 14.28 14.74
N LEU A 125 -17.63 12.96 14.57
CA LEU A 125 -18.12 12.00 15.56
C LEU A 125 -17.40 12.16 16.89
N ILE A 126 -16.07 12.23 16.90
CA ILE A 126 -15.28 12.47 18.10
C ILE A 126 -15.66 13.81 18.73
N ALA A 127 -15.80 14.87 17.94
CA ALA A 127 -16.17 16.19 18.44
C ALA A 127 -17.58 16.25 19.04
N SER A 128 -18.49 15.37 18.65
CA SER A 128 -19.84 15.27 19.24
C SER A 128 -19.88 14.49 20.55
N LEU A 129 -18.91 13.58 20.78
CA LEU A 129 -18.89 12.67 21.91
C LEU A 129 -17.87 13.06 23.00
N HIS A 130 -16.86 13.86 22.64
CA HIS A 130 -15.77 14.20 23.54
C HIS A 130 -15.32 15.64 23.35
N ALA A 131 -14.71 16.21 24.42
CA ALA A 131 -14.13 17.55 24.34
C ALA A 131 -12.95 17.55 23.36
N VAL A 132 -12.90 18.55 22.48
CA VAL A 132 -11.85 18.66 21.47
C VAL A 132 -11.16 20.01 21.51
N THR A 133 -9.90 20.06 21.08
CA THR A 133 -9.13 21.29 20.90
C THR A 133 -8.58 21.38 19.48
N GLY A 134 -8.57 22.60 18.93
CA GLY A 134 -8.16 22.85 17.55
C GLY A 134 -9.17 22.37 16.50
N LYS A 135 -8.70 22.29 15.26
CA LYS A 135 -9.53 21.87 14.10
C LYS A 135 -8.87 20.70 13.38
N PHE A 136 -9.68 19.80 12.83
CA PHE A 136 -9.23 18.77 11.93
C PHE A 136 -8.97 19.39 10.55
N ASP A 137 -7.74 19.26 10.05
CA ASP A 137 -7.35 19.74 8.73
C ASP A 137 -7.39 18.59 7.71
N ALA A 138 -8.55 18.47 7.05
CA ALA A 138 -8.76 17.47 6.01
C ALA A 138 -7.79 17.63 4.83
N GLY A 139 -7.42 18.89 4.47
CA GLY A 139 -6.48 19.17 3.38
C GLY A 139 -5.08 18.63 3.66
N ALA A 140 -4.57 18.91 4.87
CA ALA A 140 -3.27 18.40 5.30
C ALA A 140 -3.25 16.86 5.37
N VAL A 141 -4.31 16.26 5.92
CA VAL A 141 -4.43 14.79 6.00
C VAL A 141 -4.48 14.17 4.60
N GLY A 142 -5.34 14.68 3.71
CA GLY A 142 -5.44 14.18 2.33
C GLY A 142 -4.13 14.32 1.56
N GLY A 143 -3.46 15.46 1.68
CA GLY A 143 -2.14 15.69 1.06
C GLY A 143 -1.07 14.72 1.59
N THR A 144 -1.06 14.44 2.90
CA THR A 144 -0.13 13.49 3.50
C THR A 144 -0.38 12.07 3.01
N LEU A 145 -1.64 11.60 3.04
CA LEU A 145 -2.01 10.28 2.53
C LEU A 145 -1.67 10.13 1.04
N ALA A 146 -1.95 11.12 0.21
CA ALA A 146 -1.61 11.07 -1.22
C ALA A 146 -0.09 10.93 -1.43
N ARG A 147 0.73 11.72 -0.73
CA ARG A 147 2.20 11.62 -0.80
C ARG A 147 2.71 10.26 -0.31
N MET A 148 2.12 9.70 0.76
CA MET A 148 2.42 8.35 1.23
C MET A 148 2.12 7.30 0.17
N GLY A 149 1.00 7.44 -0.56
CA GLY A 149 0.66 6.56 -1.68
C GLY A 149 1.72 6.57 -2.77
N VAL A 150 2.22 7.75 -3.15
CA VAL A 150 3.32 7.88 -4.13
C VAL A 150 4.61 7.25 -3.59
N ALA A 151 4.96 7.52 -2.34
CA ALA A 151 6.15 6.96 -1.70
C ALA A 151 6.10 5.42 -1.57
N ALA A 152 4.89 4.84 -1.50
CA ALA A 152 4.68 3.40 -1.39
C ALA A 152 4.81 2.65 -2.72
N VAL A 153 4.87 3.33 -3.88
CA VAL A 153 4.88 2.67 -5.19
C VAL A 153 6.07 1.71 -5.33
N LEU A 154 7.26 2.08 -4.84
CA LEU A 154 8.43 1.22 -4.90
C LEU A 154 8.23 -0.09 -4.12
N VAL A 155 7.82 -0.01 -2.86
CA VAL A 155 7.58 -1.22 -2.05
C VAL A 155 6.45 -2.06 -2.64
N CYS A 156 5.43 -1.41 -3.19
CA CYS A 156 4.30 -2.06 -3.86
C CYS A 156 4.78 -2.88 -5.08
N MET A 157 5.63 -2.30 -5.93
CA MET A 157 6.16 -2.98 -7.11
C MET A 157 7.16 -4.08 -6.75
N LEU A 158 8.04 -3.86 -5.77
CA LEU A 158 8.96 -4.89 -5.28
C LEU A 158 8.22 -6.09 -4.72
N GLN A 159 7.20 -5.84 -3.90
CA GLN A 159 6.41 -6.88 -3.26
C GLN A 159 5.60 -7.68 -4.28
N LEU A 160 4.97 -7.00 -5.25
CA LEU A 160 4.26 -7.66 -6.34
C LEU A 160 5.21 -8.49 -7.22
N TRP A 161 6.41 -7.95 -7.52
CA TRP A 161 7.41 -8.66 -8.29
C TRP A 161 7.83 -9.97 -7.64
N VAL A 162 8.14 -9.95 -6.34
CA VAL A 162 8.50 -11.16 -5.59
C VAL A 162 7.32 -12.13 -5.53
N ALA A 163 6.12 -11.65 -5.29
CA ALA A 163 4.92 -12.49 -5.24
C ALA A 163 4.64 -13.21 -6.57
N LEU A 164 4.79 -12.52 -7.71
CA LEU A 164 4.61 -13.10 -9.03
C LEU A 164 5.76 -14.02 -9.46
N ARG A 165 6.97 -13.83 -8.86
CA ARG A 165 8.16 -14.61 -9.18
C ARG A 165 8.16 -16.00 -8.56
N PHE A 166 7.63 -16.15 -7.36
CA PHE A 166 7.65 -17.39 -6.61
C PHE A 166 6.24 -18.01 -6.55
N ARG A 167 6.15 -19.32 -6.82
CA ARG A 167 4.88 -20.06 -6.68
C ARG A 167 4.45 -20.19 -5.22
N SER A 168 5.42 -20.27 -4.30
CA SER A 168 5.17 -20.28 -2.87
C SER A 168 4.85 -18.87 -2.37
N PHE A 169 3.89 -18.75 -1.46
CA PHE A 169 3.56 -17.51 -0.78
C PHE A 169 4.59 -17.12 0.30
N VAL A 170 5.47 -18.02 0.70
CA VAL A 170 6.42 -17.82 1.80
C VAL A 170 7.45 -16.72 1.50
N PRO A 171 8.15 -16.69 0.35
CA PRO A 171 9.14 -15.64 0.07
C PRO A 171 8.55 -14.21 0.09
N PRO A 172 7.41 -13.91 -0.55
CA PRO A 172 6.84 -12.57 -0.47
C PRO A 172 6.34 -12.21 0.94
N LEU A 173 5.85 -13.17 1.74
CA LEU A 173 5.49 -12.93 3.13
C LEU A 173 6.70 -12.58 3.98
N ILE A 174 7.78 -13.36 3.87
CA ILE A 174 9.02 -13.09 4.62
C ILE A 174 9.57 -11.71 4.25
N LEU A 175 9.60 -11.38 2.96
CA LEU A 175 10.07 -10.08 2.50
C LEU A 175 9.21 -8.93 3.05
N GLY A 176 7.88 -9.05 3.00
CA GLY A 176 6.98 -8.00 3.41
C GLY A 176 6.94 -7.82 4.93
N ILE A 177 6.77 -8.88 5.68
CA ILE A 177 6.75 -8.85 7.14
C ILE A 177 8.14 -8.46 7.66
N GLY A 178 9.21 -9.10 7.18
CA GLY A 178 10.58 -8.81 7.56
C GLY A 178 10.98 -7.38 7.22
N GLY A 179 10.59 -6.89 6.03
CA GLY A 179 10.80 -5.49 5.62
C GLY A 179 10.06 -4.50 6.53
N THR A 180 8.84 -4.81 6.95
CA THR A 180 8.05 -3.98 7.88
C THR A 180 8.74 -3.89 9.25
N PHE A 181 9.18 -5.02 9.81
CA PHE A 181 9.91 -5.00 11.09
C PHE A 181 11.28 -4.35 10.96
N ALA A 182 12.01 -4.60 9.87
CA ALA A 182 13.28 -3.93 9.60
C ALA A 182 13.11 -2.42 9.46
N ALA A 183 11.98 -1.93 8.93
CA ALA A 183 11.66 -0.52 8.85
C ALA A 183 11.59 0.12 10.24
N ILE A 184 10.97 -0.54 11.22
CA ILE A 184 10.89 -0.05 12.59
C ILE A 184 12.31 0.13 13.17
N ALA A 185 13.19 -0.85 12.98
CA ALA A 185 14.58 -0.76 13.43
C ALA A 185 15.38 0.32 12.66
N ALA A 186 15.09 0.50 11.38
CA ALA A 186 15.80 1.45 10.51
C ALA A 186 15.37 2.92 10.72
N THR A 187 14.32 3.21 11.48
CA THR A 187 13.90 4.59 11.79
C THR A 187 14.99 5.41 12.47
N SER A 188 15.82 4.77 13.28
CA SER A 188 16.92 5.41 13.99
C SER A 188 18.21 5.55 13.17
N ALA A 189 18.26 4.96 11.97
CA ALA A 189 19.44 4.94 11.11
C ALA A 189 19.39 6.04 10.05
N ARG A 190 20.53 6.71 9.80
CA ARG A 190 20.63 7.71 8.72
C ARG A 190 20.30 7.11 7.33
N GLN A 191 20.60 5.84 7.11
CA GLN A 191 20.30 5.10 5.90
C GLN A 191 18.83 4.75 5.76
N GLY A 192 18.03 4.87 6.81
CA GLY A 192 16.59 4.62 6.81
C GLY A 192 15.81 5.46 5.78
N ALA A 193 16.33 6.65 5.43
CA ALA A 193 15.73 7.48 4.37
C ALA A 193 15.66 6.78 3.00
N PHE A 194 16.54 5.82 2.72
CA PHE A 194 16.60 5.07 1.47
C PHE A 194 15.91 3.70 1.54
N PHE A 195 15.40 3.32 2.71
CA PHE A 195 14.80 2.01 2.89
C PHE A 195 13.36 1.99 2.34
N PRO A 196 13.00 1.11 1.37
CA PRO A 196 11.71 1.16 0.68
C PRO A 196 10.49 1.13 1.62
N TRP A 197 10.53 0.32 2.67
CA TRP A 197 9.42 0.22 3.65
C TRP A 197 9.27 1.45 4.55
N LEU A 198 10.31 2.30 4.66
CA LEU A 198 10.25 3.56 5.41
C LEU A 198 9.82 4.76 4.55
N MET A 199 9.78 4.66 3.24
CA MET A 199 9.48 5.83 2.39
C MET A 199 8.14 6.47 2.73
N SER A 200 7.11 5.68 2.99
CA SER A 200 5.80 6.22 3.39
C SER A 200 5.83 6.86 4.78
N VAL A 201 6.61 6.30 5.71
CA VAL A 201 6.81 6.85 7.05
C VAL A 201 7.56 8.18 6.98
N ASN A 202 8.55 8.28 6.09
CA ASN A 202 9.35 9.50 5.89
C ASN A 202 8.50 10.70 5.38
N MET A 203 7.27 10.47 4.92
CA MET A 203 6.32 11.54 4.64
C MET A 203 5.83 12.27 5.91
N LEU A 204 6.02 11.67 7.08
CA LEU A 204 5.72 12.29 8.39
C LEU A 204 6.94 12.97 9.01
N ALA A 205 8.13 12.85 8.40
CA ALA A 205 9.34 13.49 8.91
C ALA A 205 9.22 15.02 8.79
N SER A 206 9.80 15.73 9.75
CA SER A 206 9.91 17.19 9.70
C SER A 206 10.98 17.67 8.72
N ASP A 207 11.86 16.78 8.28
CA ASP A 207 12.95 17.06 7.34
C ASP A 207 12.47 16.94 5.88
N GLU A 208 12.46 18.06 5.16
CA GLU A 208 12.08 18.15 3.75
C GLU A 208 12.93 17.24 2.84
N ARG A 209 14.22 17.07 3.19
CA ARG A 209 15.13 16.20 2.42
C ARG A 209 14.66 14.75 2.46
N SER A 210 14.29 14.24 3.61
CA SER A 210 13.77 12.88 3.79
C SER A 210 12.46 12.70 3.03
N GLN A 211 11.56 13.68 3.04
CA GLN A 211 10.33 13.66 2.25
C GLN A 211 10.61 13.65 0.75
N LEU A 212 11.54 14.48 0.27
CA LEU A 212 11.91 14.53 -1.14
C LEU A 212 12.53 13.22 -1.62
N ILE A 213 13.44 12.63 -0.84
CA ILE A 213 14.03 11.32 -1.11
C ILE A 213 12.92 10.26 -1.21
N ALA A 214 11.99 10.24 -0.27
CA ALA A 214 10.93 9.25 -0.22
C ALA A 214 9.95 9.37 -1.41
N ILE A 215 9.57 10.57 -1.83
CA ILE A 215 8.72 10.77 -3.00
C ILE A 215 9.46 10.39 -4.29
N THR A 216 10.71 10.82 -4.44
CA THR A 216 11.46 10.58 -5.68
C THR A 216 11.83 9.10 -5.83
N LEU A 217 12.40 8.48 -4.80
CA LEU A 217 12.74 7.06 -4.85
C LEU A 217 11.49 6.16 -4.81
N GLY A 218 10.49 6.52 -4.01
CA GLY A 218 9.24 5.79 -3.95
C GLY A 218 8.49 5.82 -5.29
N GLY A 219 8.31 7.01 -5.86
CA GLY A 219 7.61 7.21 -7.12
C GLY A 219 8.44 6.76 -8.33
N ALA A 220 9.55 7.46 -8.63
CA ALA A 220 10.38 7.16 -9.79
C ALA A 220 11.07 5.79 -9.68
N GLY A 221 11.61 5.44 -8.51
CA GLY A 221 12.16 4.10 -8.26
C GLY A 221 11.11 3.01 -8.43
N GLY A 222 9.86 3.27 -8.02
CA GLY A 222 8.74 2.38 -8.24
C GLY A 222 8.43 2.14 -9.72
N LEU A 223 8.50 3.18 -10.56
CA LEU A 223 8.35 3.04 -12.02
C LEU A 223 9.49 2.24 -12.64
N VAL A 224 10.72 2.44 -12.17
CA VAL A 224 11.89 1.64 -12.59
C VAL A 224 11.70 0.18 -12.16
N ALA A 225 11.27 -0.08 -10.94
CA ALA A 225 10.97 -1.43 -10.45
C ALA A 225 9.86 -2.11 -11.27
N LEU A 226 8.80 -1.36 -11.65
CA LEU A 226 7.77 -1.85 -12.56
C LEU A 226 8.35 -2.24 -13.91
N ALA A 227 9.15 -1.39 -14.53
CA ALA A 227 9.77 -1.68 -15.82
C ALA A 227 10.69 -2.92 -15.74
N ALA A 228 11.51 -3.01 -14.70
CA ALA A 228 12.38 -4.17 -14.45
C ALA A 228 11.56 -5.46 -14.23
N MET A 229 10.48 -5.39 -13.45
CA MET A 229 9.54 -6.51 -13.25
C MET A 229 8.96 -6.99 -14.59
N LEU A 230 8.44 -6.07 -15.42
CA LEU A 230 7.85 -6.40 -16.71
C LEU A 230 8.86 -7.11 -17.63
N VAL A 231 10.08 -6.57 -17.73
CA VAL A 231 11.15 -7.16 -18.55
C VAL A 231 11.57 -8.53 -18.02
N HIS A 232 11.80 -8.64 -16.70
CA HIS A 232 12.26 -9.88 -16.08
C HIS A 232 11.24 -11.01 -16.22
N LEU A 233 9.99 -10.77 -15.85
CA LEU A 233 8.95 -11.80 -15.88
C LEU A 233 8.59 -12.21 -17.32
N SER A 234 8.58 -11.25 -18.26
CA SER A 234 8.29 -11.57 -19.67
C SER A 234 9.38 -12.40 -20.36
N ARG A 235 10.65 -12.20 -19.99
CA ARG A 235 11.77 -12.95 -20.60
C ARG A 235 11.91 -14.37 -20.07
N ARG A 236 11.63 -14.58 -18.80
CA ARG A 236 11.89 -15.84 -18.12
C ARG A 236 10.96 -16.99 -18.55
N GLU A 237 9.72 -16.65 -18.84
CA GLU A 237 8.73 -17.63 -19.29
C GLU A 237 8.86 -17.96 -20.78
N ALA A 238 9.70 -17.23 -21.52
CA ALA A 238 10.05 -17.58 -22.90
C ALA A 238 11.15 -18.64 -22.96
N ALA A 239 11.85 -18.91 -21.83
CA ALA A 239 12.98 -19.83 -21.74
C ALA A 239 12.63 -21.15 -20.99
N ALA A 240 11.39 -21.30 -20.51
CA ALA A 240 10.87 -22.49 -19.84
C ALA A 240 9.81 -23.19 -20.70
#